data_4b8a108b23b0fcb02ac6e86ac74663d0
#
_entry.id   4b8a108b23b0fcb02ac6e86ac74663d0
#
_cell.length_a   1.000
_cell.length_b   1.000
_cell.length_c   1.000
_cell.angle_alpha   90.00
_cell.angle_beta   90.00
_cell.angle_gamma   90.00
#
_symmetry.space_group_name_H-M   'P 1'
#
loop_
_entity.id
_entity.type
_entity.pdbx_description
1 polymer ?
#
loop_
_entity_poly.entity_id
_entity_poly.type
_entity_poly.pdbx_seq_one_letter_code
_entity_poly.pdbx_strand_id
1 'polypeptide(L)'
;MLSYSSYHVIMTEKKYKWHKVADSLGEVEFAANNIAVVDLDGKNICLGKFKDALFAFAFKCPHAGGTLAEGYIDALGNIVCPLHRYKYNMENGRNISGEGYYLKHWPVQIKEDGIFVGVEETGGLFGWLK
;
A
#
# COMPACT_ATOMS: atom_id res chain seq x y z
N MET A 1 -14.11 -18.21 26.95
CA MET A 1 -14.37 -18.00 25.61
C MET A 1 -13.81 -16.78 25.09
N LEU A 2 -14.28 -15.68 25.56
CA LEU A 2 -13.80 -14.42 25.08
C LEU A 2 -12.33 -14.22 25.33
N SER A 3 -11.86 -14.63 26.49
CA SER A 3 -10.46 -14.46 26.83
C SER A 3 -9.57 -15.27 25.89
N TYR A 4 -10.04 -16.42 25.49
CA TYR A 4 -9.31 -17.23 24.57
C TYR A 4 -9.20 -16.54 23.21
N SER A 5 -10.28 -16.00 22.75
CA SER A 5 -10.31 -15.31 21.49
C SER A 5 -9.40 -14.07 21.51
N SER A 6 -9.45 -13.32 22.60
CA SER A 6 -8.60 -12.15 22.75
C SER A 6 -7.13 -12.51 22.76
N TYR A 7 -6.82 -13.56 23.45
CA TYR A 7 -5.45 -14.02 23.54
C TYR A 7 -4.92 -14.38 22.15
N HIS A 8 -5.73 -15.04 21.37
CA HIS A 8 -5.35 -15.43 20.03
C HIS A 8 -5.09 -14.21 19.14
N VAL A 9 -5.94 -13.21 19.24
CA VAL A 9 -5.77 -11.99 18.46
C VAL A 9 -4.48 -11.27 18.82
N ILE A 10 -4.17 -11.20 20.10
CA ILE A 10 -2.96 -10.53 20.55
C ILE A 10 -1.72 -11.17 19.93
N MET A 11 -1.72 -12.47 19.80
CA MET A 11 -0.56 -13.18 19.30
C MET A 11 -0.33 -12.94 17.81
N THR A 12 -1.34 -12.49 17.09
CA THR A 12 -1.21 -12.28 15.65
C THR A 12 -1.26 -10.82 15.27
N GLU A 13 -1.39 -9.95 16.24
CA GLU A 13 -1.54 -8.53 15.97
C GLU A 13 -0.23 -7.93 15.47
N LYS A 14 -0.32 -7.12 14.43
CA LYS A 14 0.81 -6.40 13.86
C LYS A 14 0.82 -4.98 14.37
N LYS A 15 2.00 -4.43 14.52
CA LYS A 15 2.17 -3.05 14.94
C LYS A 15 2.69 -2.23 13.78
N TYR A 16 2.18 -1.03 13.65
CA TYR A 16 2.56 -0.12 12.58
C TYR A 16 3.01 1.20 13.13
N LYS A 17 4.00 1.78 12.46
CA LYS A 17 4.33 3.18 12.66
C LYS A 17 3.64 3.95 11.55
N TRP A 18 2.80 4.91 11.91
CA TRP A 18 1.99 5.64 10.95
C TRP A 18 2.66 6.92 10.54
N HIS A 19 2.85 7.09 9.25
CA HIS A 19 3.51 8.27 8.68
C HIS A 19 2.48 9.08 7.92
N LYS A 20 2.45 10.38 8.19
CA LYS A 20 1.55 11.27 7.48
C LYS A 20 2.13 11.55 6.10
N VAL A 21 1.35 11.30 5.07
CA VAL A 21 1.79 11.52 3.69
C VAL A 21 1.07 12.68 3.04
N ALA A 22 0.00 13.18 3.63
CA ALA A 22 -0.72 14.35 3.14
C ALA A 22 -1.56 14.91 4.27
N ASP A 23 -1.82 16.23 4.23
CA ASP A 23 -2.63 16.86 5.27
C ASP A 23 -4.11 16.62 5.08
N SER A 24 -4.55 16.34 3.87
CA SER A 24 -5.94 16.03 3.59
C SER A 24 -6.02 15.33 2.25
N LEU A 25 -7.15 14.70 2.02
CA LEU A 25 -7.39 14.04 0.73
C LEU A 25 -7.36 15.05 -0.41
N GLY A 26 -7.83 16.26 -0.16
CA GLY A 26 -7.84 17.29 -1.18
C GLY A 26 -6.47 17.77 -1.60
N GLU A 27 -5.47 17.52 -0.78
CA GLU A 27 -4.10 17.93 -1.11
C GLU A 27 -3.34 16.85 -1.87
N VAL A 28 -3.89 15.66 -1.99
CA VAL A 28 -3.25 14.62 -2.77
C VAL A 28 -3.51 14.87 -4.24
N GLU A 29 -2.45 14.97 -5.02
CA GLU A 29 -2.59 15.29 -6.44
C GLU A 29 -2.68 14.01 -7.25
N PHE A 30 -3.90 13.52 -7.38
CA PHE A 30 -4.14 12.35 -8.21
C PHE A 30 -4.10 12.73 -9.68
N ALA A 31 -3.37 11.93 -10.46
CA ALA A 31 -3.38 12.09 -11.90
C ALA A 31 -4.70 11.56 -12.46
N ALA A 32 -4.87 11.69 -13.77
CA ALA A 32 -6.11 11.25 -14.42
C ALA A 32 -6.39 9.77 -14.22
N ASN A 33 -5.36 8.98 -13.95
CA ASN A 33 -5.51 7.55 -13.72
C ASN A 33 -5.83 7.21 -12.26
N ASN A 34 -6.09 8.22 -11.42
CA ASN A 34 -6.41 8.05 -10.00
C ASN A 34 -5.23 7.51 -9.18
N ILE A 35 -4.02 7.78 -9.63
CA ILE A 35 -2.82 7.38 -8.91
C ILE A 35 -2.02 8.64 -8.60
N ALA A 36 -1.57 8.75 -7.36
CA ALA A 36 -0.71 9.84 -6.92
C ALA A 36 0.59 9.26 -6.40
N VAL A 37 1.65 10.06 -6.47
CA VAL A 37 2.93 9.69 -5.88
C VAL A 37 3.12 10.54 -4.64
N VAL A 38 3.40 9.91 -3.52
CA VAL A 38 3.63 10.64 -2.27
C VAL A 38 4.94 10.16 -1.65
N ASP A 39 5.45 10.96 -0.74
CA ASP A 39 6.69 10.63 -0.03
C ASP A 39 6.37 9.89 1.25
N LEU A 40 6.96 8.72 1.42
CA LEU A 40 6.87 7.95 2.64
C LEU A 40 8.27 7.86 3.22
N ASP A 41 8.55 8.73 4.17
CA ASP A 41 9.83 8.73 4.90
C ASP A 41 11.01 8.72 3.92
N GLY A 42 10.97 9.60 2.92
CA GLY A 42 12.06 9.76 1.96
C GLY A 42 11.98 8.85 0.75
N LYS A 43 10.92 8.07 0.64
CA LYS A 43 10.77 7.12 -0.45
C LYS A 43 9.46 7.39 -1.18
N ASN A 44 9.49 7.39 -2.50
CA ASN A 44 8.26 7.54 -3.28
C ASN A 44 7.45 6.26 -3.24
N ILE A 45 6.16 6.40 -2.97
CA ILE A 45 5.21 5.32 -3.08
C ILE A 45 3.99 5.84 -3.84
N CYS A 46 3.11 4.92 -4.24
CA CYS A 46 1.89 5.27 -4.93
C CYS A 46 0.70 5.21 -3.99
N LEU A 47 -0.23 6.14 -4.16
CA LEU A 47 -1.57 6.04 -3.59
C LEU A 47 -2.54 5.86 -4.74
N GLY A 48 -3.31 4.78 -4.71
CA GLY A 48 -4.33 4.53 -5.73
C GLY A 48 -5.70 4.76 -5.14
N LYS A 49 -6.55 5.46 -5.88
CA LYS A 49 -7.92 5.72 -5.45
C LYS A 49 -8.85 4.84 -6.26
N PHE A 50 -9.60 3.99 -5.58
CA PHE A 50 -10.54 3.08 -6.23
C PHE A 50 -11.81 3.07 -5.42
N LYS A 51 -12.90 3.51 -6.07
CA LYS A 51 -14.17 3.73 -5.39
C LYS A 51 -13.93 4.71 -4.25
N ASP A 52 -14.31 4.38 -3.03
CA ASP A 52 -14.15 5.31 -1.93
C ASP A 52 -12.95 4.98 -1.04
N ALA A 53 -12.02 4.19 -1.53
CA ALA A 53 -10.89 3.72 -0.74
C ALA A 53 -9.58 4.14 -1.34
N LEU A 54 -8.56 4.27 -0.48
CA LEU A 54 -7.19 4.55 -0.88
C LEU A 54 -6.33 3.34 -0.57
N PHE A 55 -5.41 3.07 -1.46
CA PHE A 55 -4.46 1.97 -1.30
C PHE A 55 -3.06 2.48 -1.54
N ALA A 56 -2.11 2.05 -0.70
CA ALA A 56 -0.72 2.45 -0.85
C ALA A 56 0.09 1.25 -1.33
N PHE A 57 0.86 1.46 -2.40
CA PHE A 57 1.66 0.38 -2.96
C PHE A 57 2.96 0.92 -3.54
N ALA A 58 3.86 0.00 -3.86
CA ALA A 58 5.20 0.37 -4.28
C ALA A 58 5.19 1.16 -5.59
N PHE A 59 6.14 2.07 -5.69
CA PHE A 59 6.30 2.90 -6.88
C PHE A 59 6.72 2.08 -8.08
N LYS A 60 7.52 1.04 -7.87
CA LYS A 60 8.05 0.24 -8.96
C LYS A 60 7.43 -1.15 -8.99
N CYS A 61 7.22 -1.64 -10.20
CA CYS A 61 6.73 -2.99 -10.41
C CYS A 61 7.81 -4.00 -9.99
N PRO A 62 7.47 -5.01 -9.18
CA PRO A 62 8.48 -5.98 -8.74
C PRO A 62 9.05 -6.83 -9.88
N HIS A 63 8.37 -6.87 -11.01
CA HIS A 63 8.84 -7.65 -12.14
C HIS A 63 10.04 -6.99 -12.84
N ALA A 64 9.83 -5.83 -13.45
CA ALA A 64 10.87 -5.22 -14.26
C ALA A 64 11.14 -3.77 -13.90
N GLY A 65 10.66 -3.32 -12.75
CA GLY A 65 10.92 -1.96 -12.33
C GLY A 65 10.13 -0.91 -13.07
N GLY A 66 9.06 -1.28 -13.76
CA GLY A 66 8.21 -0.30 -14.40
C GLY A 66 7.58 0.62 -13.38
N THR A 67 7.31 1.86 -13.78
CA THR A 67 6.73 2.85 -12.88
C THR A 67 5.23 2.65 -12.82
N LEU A 68 4.75 2.16 -11.67
CA LEU A 68 3.33 1.86 -11.52
C LEU A 68 2.46 3.11 -11.53
N ALA A 69 3.02 4.26 -11.20
CA ALA A 69 2.27 5.51 -11.28
C ALA A 69 1.82 5.82 -12.71
N GLU A 70 2.46 5.24 -13.71
CA GLU A 70 2.10 5.44 -15.11
C GLU A 70 1.18 4.35 -15.63
N GLY A 71 0.79 3.41 -14.78
CA GLY A 71 -0.13 2.37 -15.15
C GLY A 71 -1.58 2.81 -15.02
N TYR A 72 -2.46 1.85 -14.79
CA TYR A 72 -3.87 2.19 -14.58
C TYR A 72 -4.50 1.18 -13.62
N ILE A 73 -5.62 1.60 -13.05
CA ILE A 73 -6.38 0.76 -12.13
C ILE A 73 -7.55 0.18 -12.91
N ASP A 74 -7.68 -1.14 -12.91
CA ASP A 74 -8.77 -1.77 -13.66
C ASP A 74 -10.06 -1.78 -12.84
N ALA A 75 -11.11 -2.34 -13.43
CA ALA A 75 -12.45 -2.29 -12.84
C ALA A 75 -12.55 -3.10 -11.55
N LEU A 76 -11.61 -3.97 -11.29
CA LEU A 76 -11.62 -4.82 -10.10
C LEU A 76 -10.69 -4.31 -9.00
N GLY A 77 -10.05 -3.16 -9.20
CA GLY A 77 -9.16 -2.61 -8.19
C GLY A 77 -7.75 -3.12 -8.27
N ASN A 78 -7.32 -3.58 -9.42
CA ASN A 78 -5.96 -4.02 -9.62
C ASN A 78 -5.16 -2.92 -10.29
N ILE A 79 -3.90 -2.75 -9.86
CA ILE A 79 -2.99 -1.86 -10.56
C ILE A 79 -2.30 -2.64 -11.67
N VAL A 80 -2.30 -2.08 -12.87
CA VAL A 80 -1.74 -2.73 -14.05
C VAL A 80 -0.47 -2.01 -14.45
N CYS A 81 0.63 -2.76 -14.48
CA CYS A 81 1.94 -2.20 -14.84
C CYS A 81 1.97 -1.86 -16.33
N PRO A 82 2.49 -0.69 -16.69
CA PRO A 82 2.48 -0.29 -18.11
C PRO A 82 3.45 -1.08 -18.97
N LEU A 83 4.47 -1.72 -18.36
CA LEU A 83 5.47 -2.41 -19.15
C LEU A 83 4.95 -3.69 -19.79
N HIS A 84 4.51 -4.65 -18.99
CA HIS A 84 4.04 -5.93 -19.52
C HIS A 84 2.64 -6.27 -19.06
N ARG A 85 1.95 -5.26 -18.50
CA ARG A 85 0.58 -5.39 -18.05
C ARG A 85 0.36 -6.43 -16.96
N TYR A 86 1.39 -6.64 -16.14
CA TYR A 86 1.23 -7.46 -14.95
C TYR A 86 0.26 -6.77 -14.01
N LYS A 87 -0.62 -7.56 -13.40
CA LYS A 87 -1.68 -7.02 -12.55
C LYS A 87 -1.47 -7.42 -11.11
N TYR A 88 -1.68 -6.46 -10.22
CA TYR A 88 -1.55 -6.71 -8.78
C TYR A 88 -2.76 -6.13 -8.08
N ASN A 89 -3.30 -6.89 -7.13
CA ASN A 89 -4.36 -6.37 -6.28
C ASN A 89 -3.77 -5.29 -5.37
N MET A 90 -4.39 -4.12 -5.34
CA MET A 90 -3.84 -3.01 -4.58
C MET A 90 -3.95 -3.21 -3.08
N GLU A 91 -4.92 -3.99 -2.64
CA GLU A 91 -5.16 -4.18 -1.23
C GLU A 91 -4.19 -5.18 -0.60
N ASN A 92 -3.90 -6.26 -1.30
CA ASN A 92 -3.08 -7.33 -0.72
C ASN A 92 -1.81 -7.64 -1.49
N GLY A 93 -1.55 -6.95 -2.59
CA GLY A 93 -0.32 -7.13 -3.36
C GLY A 93 -0.25 -8.38 -4.20
N ARG A 94 -1.31 -9.16 -4.25
CA ARG A 94 -1.27 -10.43 -4.98
C ARG A 94 -1.22 -10.20 -6.48
N ASN A 95 -0.37 -10.97 -7.13
CA ASN A 95 -0.28 -10.95 -8.59
C ASN A 95 -1.49 -11.70 -9.16
N ILE A 96 -2.28 -11.00 -9.94
CA ILE A 96 -3.53 -11.56 -10.48
C ILE A 96 -3.31 -12.19 -11.85
N SER A 97 -2.27 -11.73 -12.56
CA SER A 97 -2.02 -12.21 -13.92
C SER A 97 -1.16 -13.46 -13.97
N GLY A 98 -0.75 -14.00 -12.83
CA GLY A 98 -0.19 -15.34 -12.79
C GLY A 98 1.33 -15.48 -12.87
N GLU A 99 2.07 -14.37 -12.77
CA GLU A 99 3.52 -14.42 -12.92
C GLU A 99 4.28 -14.71 -11.64
N GLY A 100 3.59 -14.68 -10.49
CA GLY A 100 4.23 -15.08 -9.24
C GLY A 100 4.94 -14.00 -8.47
N TYR A 101 4.95 -12.76 -8.94
CA TYR A 101 5.55 -11.65 -8.21
C TYR A 101 4.58 -11.12 -7.18
N TYR A 102 5.09 -10.35 -6.22
CA TYR A 102 4.27 -9.81 -5.14
C TYR A 102 4.53 -8.32 -5.00
N LEU A 103 3.48 -7.53 -5.00
CA LEU A 103 3.61 -6.09 -4.90
C LEU A 103 3.60 -5.66 -3.45
N LYS A 104 4.62 -4.91 -3.04
CA LYS A 104 4.66 -4.37 -1.69
C LYS A 104 3.56 -3.34 -1.52
N HIS A 105 2.89 -3.37 -0.39
CA HIS A 105 1.78 -2.49 -0.11
C HIS A 105 1.74 -2.17 1.37
N TRP A 106 0.98 -1.14 1.75
CA TRP A 106 0.90 -0.67 3.13
C TRP A 106 -0.53 -0.27 3.43
N PRO A 107 -0.98 -0.42 4.70
CA PRO A 107 -2.31 0.07 5.06
C PRO A 107 -2.38 1.59 5.07
N VAL A 108 -3.56 2.10 4.81
CA VAL A 108 -3.81 3.54 4.76
C VAL A 108 -4.91 3.87 5.74
N GLN A 109 -4.75 4.98 6.46
CA GLN A 109 -5.79 5.54 7.30
C GLN A 109 -6.08 6.96 6.86
N ILE A 110 -7.36 7.27 6.66
CA ILE A 110 -7.81 8.60 6.34
C ILE A 110 -8.43 9.17 7.60
N LYS A 111 -7.83 10.23 8.12
CA LYS A 111 -8.28 10.86 9.35
C LYS A 111 -8.55 12.32 9.11
N GLU A 112 -9.14 12.99 10.10
CA GLU A 112 -9.44 14.42 10.00
C GLU A 112 -8.18 15.25 9.82
N ASP A 113 -7.09 14.83 10.43
CA ASP A 113 -5.85 15.59 10.37
C ASP A 113 -4.88 15.10 9.32
N GLY A 114 -5.26 14.15 8.47
CA GLY A 114 -4.39 13.76 7.37
C GLY A 114 -4.59 12.35 6.86
N ILE A 115 -3.78 12.03 5.87
CA ILE A 115 -3.69 10.70 5.28
C ILE A 115 -2.42 10.06 5.82
N PHE A 116 -2.55 8.87 6.37
CA PHE A 116 -1.44 8.16 7.00
C PHE A 116 -1.22 6.80 6.37
N VAL A 117 0.05 6.44 6.23
CA VAL A 117 0.45 5.13 5.72
C VAL A 117 1.22 4.41 6.81
N GLY A 118 0.85 3.16 7.07
CA GLY A 118 1.44 2.39 8.14
C GLY A 118 2.59 1.54 7.65
N VAL A 119 3.74 1.65 8.33
CA VAL A 119 4.90 0.82 8.05
C VAL A 119 5.01 -0.16 9.21
N GLU A 120 5.02 -1.44 8.89
CA GLU A 120 5.06 -2.46 9.92
C GLU A 120 6.35 -2.38 10.72
N GLU A 121 6.21 -2.36 12.05
CA GLU A 121 7.37 -2.33 12.92
C GLU A 121 7.88 -3.74 13.13
N THR A 122 9.17 -3.91 12.85
CA THR A 122 9.77 -5.20 13.11
C THR A 122 10.31 -5.30 14.50
N GLY A 123 10.23 -4.31 15.25
CA GLY A 123 10.66 -4.18 16.61
C GLY A 123 11.28 -5.37 17.28
N GLY A 124 11.69 -5.14 18.48
CA GLY A 124 12.21 -6.18 19.29
C GLY A 124 13.49 -6.75 18.75
N LEU A 125 13.61 -8.01 19.01
CA LEU A 125 14.83 -8.74 18.80
C LEU A 125 15.35 -8.71 17.39
N PHE A 126 14.46 -8.72 16.43
CA PHE A 126 14.86 -8.88 15.05
C PHE A 126 14.93 -7.59 14.26
N GLY A 127 14.55 -6.50 14.84
CA GLY A 127 14.57 -5.23 14.13
C GLY A 127 15.96 -4.80 13.73
N TRP A 128 16.94 -5.11 14.53
CA TRP A 128 18.31 -4.70 14.28
C TRP A 128 19.05 -5.60 13.31
N LEU A 129 18.46 -6.69 12.91
CA LEU A 129 19.10 -7.60 11.97
C LEU A 129 18.97 -7.17 10.52
N LYS A 130 18.22 -6.13 10.25
CA LYS A 130 18.01 -5.69 8.88
C LYS A 130 19.14 -4.88 8.29
#